data_6725d84579f41f433cd2bed5b5f1eb79
#
_entry.id   6725d84579f41f433cd2bed5b5f1eb79
#
_cell.length_a   1.000
_cell.length_b   1.000
_cell.length_c   1.000
_cell.angle_alpha   90.00
_cell.angle_beta   90.00
_cell.angle_gamma   90.00
#
_symmetry.space_group_name_H-M   'P 1'
#
loop_
_entity.id
_entity.type
_entity.pdbx_description
1 polymer ?
#
loop_
_entity_poly.entity_id
_entity_poly.type
_entity_poly.pdbx_seq_one_letter_code
_entity_poly.pdbx_strand_id
1 'polypeptide(L)'
;FYGFDDYKVHSKLTLITSRKDGKYKYLTQIGTGNYNEKTSELYTDLSFITTRQEIGEEASAVFNNMALQRLTSEADTMLVAPLRFKSVLLEEMDRQIALAMQGKPASMILKNNSINDPQIIDKISEASCAGVRVDMIVRGICCVRAGVPGRTENVHIRSLVGRYLEHSRIYCFGSGENMRIYIASGDFLTRNTERRVEVGVRVDDPTIAKKLRGILDLQLRDTVNAREMQPDGTYTKVKPAPGQPPVDSQMAMFGYFQNGFEQAAEKSAPAVKPVAKRAAAAAQPAVRARKAAALRPAKTGLLQNLFGRNKK
;
A
#
# COMPACT_ATOMS: atom_id res chain seq x y z
N PHE A 1 -20.94 -8.82 18.71
CA PHE A 1 -21.36 -8.65 17.30
C PHE A 1 -20.41 -9.41 16.37
N TYR A 2 -20.84 -9.69 15.15
CA TYR A 2 -20.12 -10.57 14.23
C TYR A 2 -19.55 -9.84 13.00
N GLY A 3 -19.37 -8.53 13.08
CA GLY A 3 -18.89 -7.68 12.00
C GLY A 3 -20.01 -6.98 11.23
N PHE A 4 -19.78 -6.72 9.96
CA PHE A 4 -20.76 -6.09 9.07
C PHE A 4 -21.47 -7.12 8.20
N ASP A 5 -22.70 -6.82 7.81
CA ASP A 5 -23.46 -7.66 6.88
C ASP A 5 -22.90 -7.56 5.46
N ASP A 6 -22.52 -6.35 5.02
CA ASP A 6 -22.07 -6.07 3.66
C ASP A 6 -20.54 -5.96 3.49
N TYR A 7 -19.78 -5.91 4.58
CA TYR A 7 -18.32 -5.71 4.55
C TYR A 7 -17.59 -6.82 5.27
N LYS A 8 -16.68 -7.49 4.58
CA LYS A 8 -15.79 -8.45 5.24
C LYS A 8 -14.80 -7.71 6.16
N VAL A 9 -14.85 -8.01 7.46
CA VAL A 9 -13.85 -7.52 8.40
C VAL A 9 -12.55 -8.32 8.22
N HIS A 10 -11.48 -7.64 7.85
CA HIS A 10 -10.15 -8.24 7.65
C HIS A 10 -9.07 -7.52 8.48
N SER A 11 -9.45 -6.55 9.28
CA SER A 11 -8.58 -5.83 10.20
C SER A 11 -7.95 -6.75 11.25
N LYS A 12 -6.75 -6.42 11.70
CA LYS A 12 -6.04 -7.04 12.83
C LYS A 12 -5.81 -5.95 13.85
N LEU A 13 -6.78 -5.81 14.73
CA LEU A 13 -6.85 -4.75 15.73
C LEU A 13 -7.22 -5.34 17.07
N THR A 14 -6.41 -5.07 18.09
CA THR A 14 -6.70 -5.39 19.48
C THR A 14 -6.65 -4.12 20.30
N LEU A 15 -7.65 -3.92 21.15
CA LEU A 15 -7.73 -2.78 22.05
C LEU A 15 -7.95 -3.25 23.47
N ILE A 16 -7.07 -2.88 24.38
CA ILE A 16 -7.24 -3.05 25.82
C ILE A 16 -7.51 -1.66 26.39
N THR A 17 -8.66 -1.51 27.02
CA THR A 17 -9.09 -0.27 27.66
C THR A 17 -9.08 -0.46 29.17
N SER A 18 -8.45 0.45 29.89
CA SER A 18 -8.50 0.54 31.34
C SER A 18 -8.94 1.93 31.77
N ARG A 19 -9.51 2.04 32.96
CA ARG A 19 -9.89 3.33 33.56
C ARG A 19 -9.05 3.59 34.81
N LYS A 20 -8.33 4.70 34.80
CA LYS A 20 -7.52 5.15 35.94
C LYS A 20 -7.76 6.64 36.16
N ASP A 21 -8.05 7.01 37.39
CA ASP A 21 -8.29 8.41 37.82
C ASP A 21 -9.36 9.13 36.94
N GLY A 22 -10.45 8.39 36.65
CA GLY A 22 -11.55 8.86 35.81
C GLY A 22 -11.26 8.93 34.30
N LYS A 23 -10.02 8.69 33.86
CA LYS A 23 -9.60 8.74 32.45
C LYS A 23 -9.40 7.35 31.86
N TYR A 24 -9.76 7.21 30.57
CA TYR A 24 -9.46 5.99 29.82
C TYR A 24 -7.98 5.97 29.42
N LYS A 25 -7.38 4.81 29.52
CA LYS A 25 -6.03 4.47 29.03
C LYS A 25 -6.16 3.31 28.05
N TYR A 26 -5.41 3.37 26.99
CA TYR A 26 -5.47 2.39 25.91
C TYR A 26 -4.13 1.71 25.73
N LEU A 27 -4.18 0.42 25.40
CA LEU A 27 -3.10 -0.33 24.77
C LEU A 27 -3.67 -0.88 23.46
N THR A 28 -3.16 -0.40 22.34
CA THR A 28 -3.65 -0.73 21.01
C THR A 28 -2.60 -1.54 20.26
N GLN A 29 -3.01 -2.66 19.68
CA GLN A 29 -2.19 -3.44 18.77
C GLN A 29 -2.81 -3.42 17.38
N ILE A 30 -2.00 -3.09 16.35
CA ILE A 30 -2.37 -3.07 14.94
C ILE A 30 -1.42 -4.00 14.19
N GLY A 31 -1.97 -5.01 13.51
CA GLY A 31 -1.19 -6.04 12.85
C GLY A 31 -1.40 -6.08 11.34
N THR A 32 -0.39 -6.54 10.60
CA THR A 32 -0.50 -6.90 9.19
C THR A 32 -0.97 -8.35 9.02
N GLY A 33 -0.70 -9.21 10.01
CA GLY A 33 -0.91 -10.65 9.98
C GLY A 33 -2.13 -11.14 10.74
N ASN A 34 -2.64 -12.29 10.33
CA ASN A 34 -3.79 -12.93 10.97
C ASN A 34 -3.45 -13.43 12.38
N TYR A 35 -4.43 -13.37 13.29
CA TYR A 35 -4.36 -14.03 14.59
C TYR A 35 -4.64 -15.53 14.44
N ASN A 36 -3.70 -16.24 13.82
CA ASN A 36 -3.81 -17.67 13.55
C ASN A 36 -2.42 -18.32 13.66
N GLU A 37 -2.30 -19.32 14.52
CA GLU A 37 -1.06 -20.01 14.85
C GLU A 37 -0.37 -20.58 13.58
N LYS A 38 -1.10 -21.32 12.76
CA LYS A 38 -0.54 -21.97 11.55
C LYS A 38 -0.01 -20.95 10.53
N THR A 39 -0.69 -19.81 10.36
CA THR A 39 -0.20 -18.79 9.42
C THR A 39 0.98 -18.02 9.98
N SER A 40 1.05 -17.82 11.30
CA SER A 40 2.17 -17.10 11.95
C SER A 40 3.51 -17.83 11.82
N GLU A 41 3.51 -19.16 11.70
CA GLU A 41 4.71 -19.94 11.46
C GLU A 41 5.32 -19.76 10.06
N LEU A 42 4.48 -19.39 9.08
CA LEU A 42 4.85 -19.37 7.66
C LEU A 42 4.94 -17.96 7.09
N TYR A 43 4.34 -16.96 7.73
CA TYR A 43 4.21 -15.61 7.20
C TYR A 43 5.17 -14.64 7.87
N THR A 44 5.69 -13.70 7.09
CA THR A 44 6.36 -12.52 7.66
C THR A 44 5.34 -11.43 7.87
N ASP A 45 5.12 -11.04 9.11
CA ASP A 45 4.16 -10.01 9.49
C ASP A 45 4.72 -9.05 10.53
N LEU A 46 4.01 -7.95 10.73
CA LEU A 46 4.34 -6.91 11.68
C LEU A 46 3.21 -6.72 12.67
N SER A 47 3.57 -6.44 13.90
CA SER A 47 2.66 -6.09 14.99
C SER A 47 3.16 -4.83 15.67
N PHE A 48 2.40 -3.75 15.60
CA PHE A 48 2.67 -2.48 16.24
C PHE A 48 1.82 -2.35 17.49
N ILE A 49 2.47 -2.19 18.64
CA ILE A 49 1.80 -2.04 19.93
C ILE A 49 2.13 -0.64 20.47
N THR A 50 1.11 0.10 20.88
CA THR A 50 1.26 1.48 21.32
C THR A 50 0.27 1.85 22.43
N THR A 51 0.68 2.79 23.27
CA THR A 51 -0.16 3.42 24.29
C THR A 51 -0.55 4.85 23.93
N ARG A 52 -0.28 5.28 22.68
CA ARG A 52 -0.70 6.60 22.22
C ARG A 52 -2.21 6.74 22.32
N GLN A 53 -2.62 7.80 23.01
CA GLN A 53 -4.02 8.02 23.39
C GLN A 53 -4.91 8.21 22.15
N GLU A 54 -4.48 9.00 21.18
CA GLU A 54 -5.21 9.27 19.94
C GLU A 54 -5.46 8.00 19.11
N ILE A 55 -4.48 7.10 19.03
CA ILE A 55 -4.65 5.81 18.32
C ILE A 55 -5.64 4.92 19.07
N GLY A 56 -5.62 4.94 20.41
CA GLY A 56 -6.56 4.19 21.23
C GLY A 56 -8.00 4.70 21.09
N GLU A 57 -8.19 6.01 21.00
CA GLU A 57 -9.49 6.64 20.79
C GLU A 57 -10.05 6.30 19.41
N GLU A 58 -9.24 6.41 18.35
CA GLU A 58 -9.64 6.02 17.01
C GLU A 58 -9.95 4.51 16.92
N ALA A 59 -9.15 3.65 17.56
CA ALA A 59 -9.43 2.21 17.63
C ALA A 59 -10.75 1.92 18.36
N SER A 60 -11.03 2.64 19.46
CA SER A 60 -12.31 2.55 20.17
C SER A 60 -13.49 2.97 19.27
N ALA A 61 -13.32 4.04 18.50
CA ALA A 61 -14.31 4.49 17.53
C ALA A 61 -14.56 3.43 16.44
N VAL A 62 -13.52 2.77 15.94
CA VAL A 62 -13.65 1.66 14.97
C VAL A 62 -14.51 0.55 15.54
N PHE A 63 -14.26 0.08 16.78
CA PHE A 63 -15.06 -0.98 17.41
C PHE A 63 -16.50 -0.53 17.66
N ASN A 64 -16.72 0.69 18.15
CA ASN A 64 -18.05 1.22 18.41
C ASN A 64 -18.86 1.37 17.11
N ASN A 65 -18.25 1.89 16.05
CA ASN A 65 -18.89 2.02 14.74
C ASN A 65 -19.26 0.64 14.16
N MET A 66 -18.34 -0.35 14.24
CA MET A 66 -18.66 -1.72 13.83
C MET A 66 -19.83 -2.32 14.59
N ALA A 67 -19.91 -2.09 15.91
CA ALA A 67 -21.04 -2.57 16.71
C ALA A 67 -22.38 -1.93 16.31
N LEU A 68 -22.34 -0.73 15.73
CA LEU A 68 -23.51 0.01 15.24
C LEU A 68 -23.74 -0.16 13.73
N GLN A 69 -23.04 -1.06 13.05
CA GLN A 69 -23.10 -1.26 11.60
C GLN A 69 -22.75 0.03 10.82
N ARG A 70 -21.83 0.84 11.35
CA ARG A 70 -21.39 2.11 10.75
C ARG A 70 -19.95 2.00 10.32
N LEU A 71 -19.62 2.54 9.14
CA LEU A 71 -18.25 2.68 8.67
C LEU A 71 -17.57 3.86 9.38
N THR A 72 -16.29 3.71 9.70
CA THR A 72 -15.49 4.77 10.34
C THR A 72 -14.98 5.74 9.28
N SER A 73 -15.37 7.00 9.39
CA SER A 73 -14.93 8.12 8.52
C SER A 73 -13.92 9.04 9.18
N GLU A 74 -13.90 9.06 10.51
CA GLU A 74 -13.07 9.95 11.32
C GLU A 74 -11.89 9.17 11.89
N ALA A 75 -10.76 9.25 11.20
CA ALA A 75 -9.49 8.72 11.65
C ALA A 75 -8.36 9.54 10.99
N ASP A 76 -7.53 10.19 11.80
CA ASP A 76 -6.43 11.02 11.35
C ASP A 76 -5.08 10.31 11.39
N THR A 77 -4.92 9.40 12.37
CA THR A 77 -3.68 8.62 12.58
C THR A 77 -3.80 7.22 12.01
N MET A 78 -4.98 6.61 12.12
CA MET A 78 -5.26 5.30 11.55
C MET A 78 -5.79 5.40 10.12
N LEU A 79 -5.41 4.43 9.31
CA LEU A 79 -6.03 4.16 8.02
C LEU A 79 -7.19 3.19 8.24
N VAL A 80 -8.41 3.58 7.89
CA VAL A 80 -9.58 2.70 8.04
C VAL A 80 -10.34 2.59 6.71
N ALA A 81 -10.31 1.41 6.11
CA ALA A 81 -11.08 1.14 4.90
C ALA A 81 -12.56 0.88 5.26
N PRO A 82 -13.50 1.24 4.34
CA PRO A 82 -13.27 1.75 3.00
C PRO A 82 -13.06 3.27 2.92
N LEU A 83 -13.36 4.05 3.96
CA LEU A 83 -13.53 5.50 3.84
C LEU A 83 -12.21 6.30 3.89
N ARG A 84 -11.27 5.89 4.76
CA ARG A 84 -10.03 6.67 5.00
C ARG A 84 -8.74 6.00 4.54
N PHE A 85 -8.77 4.72 4.24
CA PHE A 85 -7.56 3.97 3.88
C PHE A 85 -6.96 4.45 2.55
N LYS A 86 -7.75 4.42 1.48
CA LYS A 86 -7.29 4.79 0.13
C LYS A 86 -7.02 6.28 0.00
N SER A 87 -7.91 7.13 0.55
CA SER A 87 -7.79 8.59 0.43
C SER A 87 -6.48 9.11 1.04
N VAL A 88 -6.14 8.67 2.25
CA VAL A 88 -4.89 9.09 2.92
C VAL A 88 -3.65 8.64 2.14
N LEU A 89 -3.65 7.42 1.59
CA LEU A 89 -2.52 6.95 0.79
C LEU A 89 -2.38 7.70 -0.53
N LEU A 90 -3.49 8.09 -1.17
CA LEU A 90 -3.47 8.96 -2.35
C LEU A 90 -2.95 10.35 -2.01
N GLU A 91 -3.36 10.94 -0.88
CA GLU A 91 -2.85 12.22 -0.37
C GLU A 91 -1.32 12.18 -0.15
N GLU A 92 -0.80 11.06 0.39
CA GLU A 92 0.65 10.88 0.53
C GLU A 92 1.39 10.79 -0.82
N MET A 93 0.77 10.14 -1.81
CA MET A 93 1.31 10.11 -3.17
C MET A 93 1.30 11.51 -3.80
N ASP A 94 0.21 12.29 -3.64
CA ASP A 94 0.12 13.68 -4.09
C ASP A 94 1.18 14.57 -3.43
N ARG A 95 1.46 14.35 -2.16
CA ARG A 95 2.55 15.05 -1.46
C ARG A 95 3.91 14.77 -2.10
N GLN A 96 4.19 13.52 -2.52
CA GLN A 96 5.43 13.20 -3.22
C GLN A 96 5.49 13.83 -4.62
N ILE A 97 4.37 13.83 -5.34
CA ILE A 97 4.25 14.50 -6.65
C ILE A 97 4.56 16.00 -6.50
N ALA A 98 3.95 16.66 -5.52
CA ALA A 98 4.17 18.08 -5.27
C ALA A 98 5.63 18.41 -4.91
N LEU A 99 6.32 17.54 -4.15
CA LEU A 99 7.74 17.68 -3.87
C LEU A 99 8.60 17.54 -5.14
N ALA A 100 8.32 16.53 -5.96
CA ALA A 100 9.03 16.31 -7.22
C ALA A 100 8.87 17.49 -8.18
N MET A 101 7.66 18.04 -8.32
CA MET A 101 7.38 19.22 -9.14
C MET A 101 8.15 20.46 -8.66
N GLN A 102 8.47 20.57 -7.35
CA GLN A 102 9.31 21.61 -6.78
C GLN A 102 10.82 21.32 -6.91
N GLY A 103 11.21 20.23 -7.58
CA GLY A 103 12.59 19.78 -7.68
C GLY A 103 13.20 19.27 -6.38
N LYS A 104 12.38 18.95 -5.38
CA LYS A 104 12.78 18.38 -4.09
C LYS A 104 12.87 16.86 -4.20
N PRO A 105 13.70 16.20 -3.36
CA PRO A 105 13.75 14.74 -3.29
C PRO A 105 12.36 14.14 -2.97
N ALA A 106 11.90 13.24 -3.83
CA ALA A 106 10.62 12.56 -3.70
C ALA A 106 10.77 11.08 -4.05
N SER A 107 10.24 10.20 -3.22
CA SER A 107 10.30 8.76 -3.44
C SER A 107 9.19 8.04 -2.70
N MET A 108 8.85 6.85 -3.18
CA MET A 108 7.91 5.94 -2.51
C MET A 108 8.46 4.51 -2.52
N ILE A 109 8.25 3.78 -1.42
CA ILE A 109 8.46 2.33 -1.39
C ILE A 109 7.14 1.70 -0.94
N LEU A 110 6.55 0.90 -1.83
CA LEU A 110 5.21 0.33 -1.64
C LEU A 110 5.31 -1.19 -1.58
N LYS A 111 5.31 -1.75 -0.37
CA LYS A 111 5.26 -3.19 -0.15
C LYS A 111 3.84 -3.63 0.12
N ASN A 112 3.31 -4.49 -0.76
CA ASN A 112 2.00 -5.11 -0.61
C ASN A 112 1.98 -6.51 -1.25
N ASN A 113 0.90 -7.25 -1.04
CA ASN A 113 0.80 -8.57 -1.65
C ASN A 113 0.29 -8.49 -3.09
N SER A 114 -0.64 -7.58 -3.36
CA SER A 114 -1.28 -7.45 -4.68
C SER A 114 -1.80 -6.04 -4.93
N ILE A 115 -1.83 -5.64 -6.20
CA ILE A 115 -2.36 -4.36 -6.65
C ILE A 115 -3.20 -4.51 -7.92
N ASN A 116 -4.46 -4.00 -7.87
CA ASN A 116 -5.35 -3.87 -9.01
C ASN A 116 -6.32 -2.66 -8.89
N ASP A 117 -6.19 -1.82 -7.86
CA ASP A 117 -7.03 -0.64 -7.71
C ASP A 117 -6.66 0.41 -8.78
N PRO A 118 -7.61 0.78 -9.69
CA PRO A 118 -7.29 1.67 -10.80
C PRO A 118 -6.82 3.06 -10.36
N GLN A 119 -7.41 3.63 -9.31
CA GLN A 119 -7.07 4.97 -8.84
C GLN A 119 -5.64 5.01 -8.29
N ILE A 120 -5.24 3.97 -7.55
CA ILE A 120 -3.86 3.85 -7.05
C ILE A 120 -2.87 3.62 -8.20
N ILE A 121 -3.24 2.81 -9.20
CA ILE A 121 -2.39 2.56 -10.38
C ILE A 121 -2.18 3.85 -11.18
N ASP A 122 -3.26 4.60 -11.43
CA ASP A 122 -3.17 5.89 -12.14
C ASP A 122 -2.31 6.88 -11.37
N LYS A 123 -2.45 6.94 -10.03
CA LYS A 123 -1.65 7.82 -9.17
C LYS A 123 -0.16 7.43 -9.15
N ILE A 124 0.17 6.14 -9.19
CA ILE A 124 1.55 5.65 -9.34
C ILE A 124 2.13 6.11 -10.69
N SER A 125 1.36 6.02 -11.77
CA SER A 125 1.78 6.51 -13.10
C SER A 125 2.00 8.03 -13.09
N GLU A 126 1.09 8.78 -12.50
CA GLU A 126 1.21 10.24 -12.34
C GLU A 126 2.47 10.61 -11.56
N ALA A 127 2.73 9.93 -10.43
CA ALA A 127 3.93 10.14 -9.63
C ALA A 127 5.21 9.85 -10.42
N SER A 128 5.24 8.76 -11.19
CA SER A 128 6.37 8.44 -12.08
C SER A 128 6.59 9.53 -13.12
N CYS A 129 5.54 10.02 -13.78
CA CYS A 129 5.62 11.10 -14.76
C CYS A 129 6.11 12.41 -14.14
N ALA A 130 5.79 12.68 -12.87
CA ALA A 130 6.29 13.83 -12.12
C ALA A 130 7.77 13.68 -11.68
N GLY A 131 8.40 12.53 -11.92
CA GLY A 131 9.80 12.27 -11.55
C GLY A 131 9.98 11.65 -10.17
N VAL A 132 8.91 11.19 -9.51
CA VAL A 132 8.99 10.45 -8.25
C VAL A 132 9.55 9.05 -8.52
N ARG A 133 10.59 8.65 -7.78
CA ARG A 133 11.05 7.26 -7.78
C ARG A 133 10.07 6.40 -6.99
N VAL A 134 9.56 5.35 -7.61
CA VAL A 134 8.63 4.39 -7.01
C VAL A 134 9.24 3.00 -7.02
N ASP A 135 9.59 2.48 -5.86
CA ASP A 135 10.02 1.10 -5.68
C ASP A 135 8.86 0.28 -5.11
N MET A 136 8.49 -0.82 -5.76
CA MET A 136 7.40 -1.69 -5.34
C MET A 136 7.89 -3.10 -5.04
N ILE A 137 7.40 -3.68 -3.94
CA ILE A 137 7.63 -5.08 -3.58
C ILE A 137 6.26 -5.78 -3.59
N VAL A 138 5.97 -6.52 -4.67
CA VAL A 138 4.67 -7.16 -4.92
C VAL A 138 4.86 -8.62 -5.29
N ARG A 139 4.32 -9.54 -4.49
CA ARG A 139 4.50 -10.99 -4.70
C ARG A 139 3.36 -11.69 -5.43
N GLY A 140 2.19 -11.07 -5.51
CA GLY A 140 0.97 -11.61 -6.10
C GLY A 140 0.56 -10.86 -7.36
N ILE A 141 -0.75 -10.61 -7.50
CA ILE A 141 -1.32 -9.88 -8.64
C ILE A 141 -0.71 -8.47 -8.71
N CYS A 142 -0.14 -8.13 -9.85
CA CYS A 142 0.41 -6.82 -10.12
C CYS A 142 -0.11 -6.28 -11.45
N CYS A 143 -1.03 -5.31 -11.40
CA CYS A 143 -1.60 -4.68 -12.58
C CYS A 143 -0.86 -3.38 -12.97
N VAL A 144 0.34 -3.14 -12.42
CA VAL A 144 1.27 -2.10 -12.85
C VAL A 144 2.36 -2.73 -13.68
N ARG A 145 2.77 -2.09 -14.76
CA ARG A 145 3.94 -2.46 -15.56
C ARG A 145 5.08 -1.49 -15.27
N ALA A 146 6.25 -2.02 -14.91
CA ALA A 146 7.44 -1.24 -14.60
C ALA A 146 8.14 -0.69 -15.86
N GLY A 147 8.81 0.44 -15.75
CA GLY A 147 9.75 0.93 -16.75
C GLY A 147 9.15 1.31 -18.10
N VAL A 148 7.84 1.55 -18.20
CA VAL A 148 7.19 1.94 -19.47
C VAL A 148 7.44 3.44 -19.73
N PRO A 149 8.10 3.81 -20.86
CA PRO A 149 8.39 5.19 -21.18
C PRO A 149 7.14 6.08 -21.20
N GLY A 150 7.24 7.28 -20.59
CA GLY A 150 6.19 8.27 -20.52
C GLY A 150 5.01 7.88 -19.60
N ARG A 151 5.13 6.78 -18.84
CA ARG A 151 4.11 6.34 -17.87
C ARG A 151 4.69 5.89 -16.54
N THR A 152 5.52 4.86 -16.56
CA THR A 152 6.04 4.21 -15.35
C THR A 152 7.57 4.05 -15.43
N GLU A 153 8.25 4.93 -16.14
CA GLU A 153 9.70 4.86 -16.34
C GLU A 153 10.50 4.96 -15.03
N ASN A 154 9.92 5.58 -13.99
CA ASN A 154 10.50 5.69 -12.65
C ASN A 154 9.93 4.66 -11.67
N VAL A 155 9.17 3.67 -12.14
CA VAL A 155 8.61 2.59 -11.33
C VAL A 155 9.47 1.34 -11.47
N HIS A 156 9.93 0.81 -10.35
CA HIS A 156 10.69 -0.43 -10.24
C HIS A 156 9.89 -1.43 -9.42
N ILE A 157 9.67 -2.63 -9.94
CA ILE A 157 8.83 -3.65 -9.29
C ILE A 157 9.63 -4.91 -9.07
N ARG A 158 9.67 -5.37 -7.80
CA ARG A 158 10.27 -6.65 -7.41
C ARG A 158 9.23 -7.58 -6.82
N SER A 159 9.36 -8.86 -7.12
CA SER A 159 8.62 -9.93 -6.46
C SER A 159 9.59 -10.73 -5.60
N LEU A 160 9.25 -10.91 -4.31
CA LEU A 160 9.99 -11.70 -3.34
C LEU A 160 9.17 -12.94 -2.99
N VAL A 161 9.69 -14.13 -3.36
CA VAL A 161 9.10 -15.43 -3.01
C VAL A 161 10.21 -16.29 -2.46
N GLY A 162 10.23 -16.49 -1.15
CA GLY A 162 11.26 -17.22 -0.43
C GLY A 162 10.67 -18.30 0.49
N ARG A 163 11.42 -18.67 1.54
CA ARG A 163 11.01 -19.66 2.54
C ARG A 163 9.72 -19.28 3.26
N TYR A 164 9.61 -18.00 3.62
CA TYR A 164 8.43 -17.45 4.29
C TYR A 164 7.57 -16.67 3.30
N LEU A 165 6.26 -16.63 3.53
CA LEU A 165 5.36 -15.83 2.74
C LEU A 165 5.48 -14.36 3.16
N GLU A 166 5.94 -13.50 2.24
CA GLU A 166 6.00 -12.06 2.44
C GLU A 166 4.58 -11.49 2.51
N HIS A 167 4.07 -11.29 3.73
CA HIS A 167 2.67 -10.93 3.95
C HIS A 167 2.48 -9.52 4.53
N SER A 168 3.50 -8.95 5.16
CA SER A 168 3.44 -7.59 5.69
C SER A 168 3.22 -6.55 4.60
N ARG A 169 2.43 -5.49 4.91
CA ARG A 169 2.27 -4.32 4.05
C ARG A 169 2.91 -3.13 4.75
N ILE A 170 3.79 -2.47 4.00
CA ILE A 170 4.51 -1.28 4.44
C ILE A 170 4.45 -0.26 3.32
N TYR A 171 3.97 0.94 3.62
CA TYR A 171 3.89 2.05 2.68
C TYR A 171 4.78 3.18 3.19
N CYS A 172 5.84 3.48 2.45
CA CYS A 172 6.83 4.48 2.83
C CYS A 172 6.88 5.60 1.78
N PHE A 173 6.67 6.82 2.21
CA PHE A 173 6.62 8.03 1.39
C PHE A 173 7.71 8.99 1.83
N GLY A 174 8.59 9.39 0.91
CA GLY A 174 9.73 10.26 1.16
C GLY A 174 10.90 9.56 1.85
N SER A 175 11.85 10.36 2.31
CA SER A 175 13.07 9.91 2.98
C SER A 175 13.55 10.92 4.01
N GLY A 176 14.47 10.51 4.89
CA GLY A 176 15.01 11.38 5.95
C GLY A 176 13.91 11.91 6.87
N GLU A 177 13.99 13.17 7.23
CA GLU A 177 13.03 13.85 8.13
C GLU A 177 11.61 13.96 7.55
N ASN A 178 11.49 13.93 6.22
CA ASN A 178 10.20 14.00 5.52
C ASN A 178 9.55 12.63 5.30
N MET A 179 10.16 11.55 5.80
CA MET A 179 9.64 10.21 5.67
C MET A 179 8.36 10.02 6.48
N ARG A 180 7.33 9.49 5.83
CA ARG A 180 6.13 8.98 6.48
C ARG A 180 5.97 7.50 6.13
N ILE A 181 5.80 6.67 7.14
CA ILE A 181 5.75 5.22 6.97
C ILE A 181 4.52 4.65 7.67
N TYR A 182 3.87 3.73 7.00
CA TYR A 182 2.63 3.10 7.43
C TYR A 182 2.77 1.59 7.39
N ILE A 183 2.13 0.90 8.33
CA ILE A 183 1.84 -0.53 8.24
C ILE A 183 0.34 -0.74 8.13
N ALA A 184 -0.09 -1.79 7.44
CA ALA A 184 -1.51 -2.01 7.22
C ALA A 184 -1.87 -3.49 7.02
N SER A 185 -3.15 -3.81 7.22
CA SER A 185 -3.73 -5.13 6.92
C SER A 185 -4.18 -5.26 5.46
N GLY A 186 -4.43 -4.14 4.77
CA GLY A 186 -4.97 -4.07 3.42
C GLY A 186 -3.92 -4.00 2.34
N ASP A 187 -4.23 -4.59 1.18
CA ASP A 187 -3.49 -4.46 -0.08
C ASP A 187 -4.10 -3.34 -0.95
N PHE A 188 -3.44 -3.05 -2.08
CA PHE A 188 -3.96 -2.15 -3.12
C PHE A 188 -4.92 -2.88 -4.09
N LEU A 189 -5.81 -3.69 -3.55
CA LEU A 189 -6.90 -4.30 -4.30
C LEU A 189 -8.20 -3.53 -4.06
N THR A 190 -8.99 -3.29 -5.10
CA THR A 190 -10.30 -2.61 -4.99
C THR A 190 -11.18 -3.23 -3.90
N ARG A 191 -11.16 -4.56 -3.76
CA ARG A 191 -11.91 -5.24 -2.69
C ARG A 191 -11.41 -4.88 -1.28
N ASN A 192 -10.12 -4.59 -1.09
CA ASN A 192 -9.56 -4.18 0.20
C ASN A 192 -9.88 -2.72 0.50
N THR A 193 -9.80 -1.87 -0.51
CA THR A 193 -9.98 -0.43 -0.37
C THR A 193 -11.46 0.00 -0.29
N GLU A 194 -12.39 -0.81 -0.85
CA GLU A 194 -13.80 -0.43 -1.01
C GLU A 194 -14.82 -1.40 -0.41
N ARG A 195 -14.47 -2.68 -0.20
CA ARG A 195 -15.41 -3.73 0.22
C ARG A 195 -15.00 -4.51 1.46
N ARG A 196 -14.00 -4.01 2.17
CA ARG A 196 -13.50 -4.60 3.41
C ARG A 196 -13.28 -3.55 4.47
N VAL A 197 -13.33 -3.98 5.71
CA VAL A 197 -12.77 -3.21 6.83
C VAL A 197 -11.31 -3.65 6.97
N GLU A 198 -10.41 -2.78 6.58
CA GLU A 198 -8.97 -2.91 6.76
C GLU A 198 -8.50 -1.79 7.69
N VAL A 199 -7.40 -2.03 8.40
CA VAL A 199 -6.78 -1.02 9.24
C VAL A 199 -5.30 -0.90 8.93
N GLY A 200 -4.78 0.28 9.13
CA GLY A 200 -3.37 0.60 9.12
C GLY A 200 -3.09 1.75 10.06
N VAL A 201 -1.83 2.08 10.25
CA VAL A 201 -1.41 3.16 11.13
C VAL A 201 -0.13 3.80 10.62
N ARG A 202 -0.03 5.13 10.77
CA ARG A 202 1.22 5.85 10.60
C ARG A 202 2.11 5.61 11.82
N VAL A 203 3.36 5.25 11.55
CA VAL A 203 4.37 5.02 12.58
C VAL A 203 5.23 6.27 12.70
N ASP A 204 4.94 7.09 13.72
CA ASP A 204 5.60 8.38 13.95
C ASP A 204 6.85 8.27 14.85
N ASP A 205 7.04 7.14 15.56
CA ASP A 205 8.27 6.92 16.31
C ASP A 205 9.45 6.79 15.35
N PRO A 206 10.46 7.67 15.42
CA PRO A 206 11.56 7.69 14.45
C PRO A 206 12.42 6.44 14.49
N THR A 207 12.54 5.79 15.65
CA THR A 207 13.31 4.56 15.81
C THR A 207 12.60 3.40 15.13
N ILE A 208 11.28 3.27 15.34
CA ILE A 208 10.48 2.22 14.70
C ILE A 208 10.36 2.49 13.19
N ALA A 209 10.16 3.74 12.79
CA ALA A 209 10.12 4.12 11.38
C ALA A 209 11.43 3.78 10.65
N LYS A 210 12.59 4.04 11.28
CA LYS A 210 13.91 3.65 10.76
C LYS A 210 14.05 2.13 10.62
N LYS A 211 13.53 1.37 11.60
CA LYS A 211 13.50 -0.10 11.55
C LYS A 211 12.67 -0.62 10.36
N LEU A 212 11.46 -0.09 10.16
CA LEU A 212 10.58 -0.45 9.05
C LEU A 212 11.22 -0.10 7.70
N ARG A 213 11.86 1.06 7.60
CA ARG A 213 12.62 1.45 6.41
C ARG A 213 13.76 0.49 6.13
N GLY A 214 14.53 0.08 7.15
CA GLY A 214 15.60 -0.90 7.01
C GLY A 214 15.13 -2.27 6.51
N ILE A 215 13.92 -2.71 6.91
CA ILE A 215 13.29 -3.92 6.35
C ILE A 215 13.07 -3.76 4.84
N LEU A 216 12.52 -2.63 4.40
CA LEU A 216 12.28 -2.36 2.98
C LEU A 216 13.59 -2.30 2.20
N ASP A 217 14.61 -1.59 2.73
CA ASP A 217 15.90 -1.47 2.08
C ASP A 217 16.63 -2.82 1.96
N LEU A 218 16.48 -3.71 2.97
CA LEU A 218 17.01 -5.06 2.91
C LEU A 218 16.32 -5.90 1.83
N GLN A 219 15.00 -5.82 1.74
CA GLN A 219 14.22 -6.54 0.72
C GLN A 219 14.49 -6.01 -0.70
N LEU A 220 14.72 -4.70 -0.86
CA LEU A 220 15.13 -4.13 -2.15
C LEU A 220 16.54 -4.53 -2.58
N ARG A 221 17.38 -5.06 -1.68
CA ARG A 221 18.71 -5.61 -1.98
C ARG A 221 18.74 -7.13 -2.19
N ASP A 222 17.60 -7.81 -2.04
CA ASP A 222 17.55 -9.25 -2.22
C ASP A 222 17.97 -9.66 -3.63
N THR A 223 18.89 -10.64 -3.69
CA THR A 223 19.40 -11.20 -4.95
C THR A 223 19.24 -12.73 -5.01
N VAL A 224 18.73 -13.33 -3.93
CA VAL A 224 18.50 -14.79 -3.84
C VAL A 224 17.06 -15.12 -4.25
N ASN A 225 16.10 -14.39 -3.72
CA ASN A 225 14.66 -14.69 -3.90
C ASN A 225 13.98 -13.69 -4.85
N ALA A 226 14.60 -12.54 -5.11
CA ALA A 226 14.00 -11.47 -5.89
C ALA A 226 13.96 -11.76 -7.40
N ARG A 227 12.85 -11.36 -8.00
CA ARG A 227 12.67 -11.21 -9.45
C ARG A 227 12.23 -9.78 -9.74
N GLU A 228 12.77 -9.17 -10.77
CA GLU A 228 12.47 -7.80 -11.20
C GLU A 228 11.62 -7.78 -12.46
N MET A 229 10.54 -7.01 -12.46
CA MET A 229 9.66 -6.86 -13.61
C MET A 229 10.34 -6.03 -14.70
N GLN A 230 10.24 -6.51 -15.93
CA GLN A 230 10.73 -5.82 -17.12
C GLN A 230 9.61 -5.00 -17.78
N PRO A 231 9.92 -4.04 -18.67
CA PRO A 231 8.91 -3.22 -19.35
C PRO A 231 7.90 -4.01 -20.18
N ASP A 232 8.24 -5.22 -20.61
CA ASP A 232 7.32 -6.13 -21.32
C ASP A 232 6.39 -6.89 -20.37
N GLY A 233 6.59 -6.77 -19.04
CA GLY A 233 5.82 -7.46 -18.01
C GLY A 233 6.39 -8.81 -17.59
N THR A 234 7.48 -9.27 -18.21
CA THR A 234 8.21 -10.48 -17.77
C THR A 234 9.01 -10.20 -16.50
N TYR A 235 9.40 -11.28 -15.80
CA TYR A 235 10.21 -11.18 -14.59
C TYR A 235 11.56 -11.87 -14.78
N THR A 236 12.65 -11.15 -14.53
CA THR A 236 14.01 -11.68 -14.52
C THR A 236 14.53 -11.87 -13.11
N LYS A 237 15.30 -12.93 -12.87
CA LYS A 237 15.95 -13.15 -11.57
C LYS A 237 16.99 -12.07 -11.33
N VAL A 238 16.94 -11.42 -10.16
CA VAL A 238 17.96 -10.47 -9.73
C VAL A 238 19.23 -11.27 -9.42
N LYS A 239 20.38 -10.75 -9.86
CA LYS A 239 21.71 -11.33 -9.60
C LYS A 239 22.52 -10.35 -8.77
N PRO A 240 23.41 -10.84 -7.90
CA PRO A 240 24.34 -9.97 -7.20
C PRO A 240 25.27 -9.26 -8.20
N ALA A 241 25.70 -8.05 -7.87
CA ALA A 241 26.72 -7.37 -8.67
C ALA A 241 28.03 -8.19 -8.67
N PRO A 242 28.86 -8.07 -9.71
CA PRO A 242 30.14 -8.78 -9.77
C PRO A 242 30.97 -8.54 -8.53
N GLY A 243 31.45 -9.62 -7.90
CA GLY A 243 32.25 -9.57 -6.66
C GLY A 243 31.46 -9.30 -5.37
N GLN A 244 30.13 -9.12 -5.45
CA GLN A 244 29.30 -8.97 -4.25
C GLN A 244 28.68 -10.31 -3.84
N PRO A 245 28.61 -10.62 -2.53
CA PRO A 245 27.93 -11.81 -2.06
C PRO A 245 26.41 -11.73 -2.34
N PRO A 246 25.76 -12.90 -2.53
CA PRO A 246 24.30 -12.93 -2.64
C PRO A 246 23.64 -12.51 -1.32
N VAL A 247 22.52 -11.79 -1.43
CA VAL A 247 21.71 -11.33 -0.30
C VAL A 247 20.37 -12.07 -0.31
N ASP A 248 20.15 -12.90 0.71
CA ASP A 248 18.85 -13.45 1.07
C ASP A 248 18.25 -12.54 2.15
N SER A 249 17.28 -11.73 1.78
CA SER A 249 16.69 -10.75 2.69
C SER A 249 15.95 -11.38 3.87
N GLN A 250 15.35 -12.57 3.68
CA GLN A 250 14.65 -13.28 4.76
C GLN A 250 15.62 -13.81 5.80
N MET A 251 16.75 -14.41 5.38
CA MET A 251 17.78 -14.89 6.29
C MET A 251 18.54 -13.73 6.94
N ALA A 252 18.87 -12.69 6.18
CA ALA A 252 19.53 -11.50 6.70
C ALA A 252 18.68 -10.74 7.74
N MET A 253 17.35 -10.85 7.67
CA MET A 253 16.43 -10.24 8.62
C MET A 253 16.65 -10.78 10.05
N PHE A 254 17.00 -12.06 10.22
CA PHE A 254 17.31 -12.60 11.54
C PHE A 254 18.50 -11.87 12.16
N GLY A 255 19.58 -11.67 11.41
CA GLY A 255 20.74 -10.89 11.87
C GLY A 255 20.37 -9.41 12.14
N TYR A 256 19.54 -8.85 11.31
CA TYR A 256 19.05 -7.47 11.45
C TYR A 256 18.29 -7.25 12.78
N PHE A 257 17.46 -8.21 13.19
CA PHE A 257 16.75 -8.12 14.46
C PHE A 257 17.59 -8.54 15.70
N GLN A 258 18.54 -9.44 15.54
CA GLN A 258 19.39 -9.93 16.65
C GLN A 258 20.50 -8.96 17.03
N ASN A 259 21.14 -8.33 16.04
CA ASN A 259 22.36 -7.54 16.25
C ASN A 259 22.10 -6.03 16.43
N GLY A 260 20.83 -5.64 16.51
CA GLY A 260 20.43 -4.23 16.56
C GLY A 260 20.53 -3.54 15.18
N PHE A 261 19.66 -2.56 15.01
CA PHE A 261 19.42 -1.91 13.73
C PHE A 261 20.55 -0.98 13.25
N GLU A 262 21.49 -0.63 14.11
CA GLU A 262 22.51 0.40 13.83
C GLU A 262 23.62 -0.07 12.89
N GLN A 263 24.02 -1.32 12.95
CA GLN A 263 25.14 -1.83 12.14
C GLN A 263 24.76 -2.19 10.69
N ALA A 264 23.48 -2.44 10.39
CA ALA A 264 23.04 -2.80 9.04
C ALA A 264 22.74 -1.59 8.16
N ALA A 265 22.39 -0.44 8.74
CA ALA A 265 22.03 0.77 8.01
C ALA A 265 23.24 1.51 7.41
N GLU A 266 24.39 1.50 8.10
CA GLU A 266 25.59 2.23 7.63
C GLU A 266 26.30 1.58 6.43
N LYS A 267 26.16 0.27 6.24
CA LYS A 267 26.80 -0.45 5.11
C LYS A 267 26.00 -0.46 3.82
N SER A 268 24.86 0.22 3.72
CA SER A 268 23.88 -0.08 2.68
C SER A 268 23.15 1.08 1.99
N ALA A 269 23.57 2.31 2.17
CA ALA A 269 22.99 3.40 1.38
C ALA A 269 23.50 3.31 -0.07
N PRO A 270 22.67 2.96 -1.08
CA PRO A 270 23.08 3.16 -2.47
C PRO A 270 23.19 4.65 -2.71
N ALA A 271 24.37 5.10 -3.19
CA ALA A 271 24.56 6.48 -3.63
C ALA A 271 23.50 6.81 -4.69
N VAL A 272 22.55 7.67 -4.32
CA VAL A 272 21.58 8.21 -5.27
C VAL A 272 22.36 9.07 -6.25
N LYS A 273 22.60 8.55 -7.46
CA LYS A 273 23.12 9.39 -8.55
C LYS A 273 22.01 10.37 -8.93
N PRO A 274 22.30 11.67 -8.99
CA PRO A 274 21.32 12.65 -9.45
C PRO A 274 20.92 12.31 -10.88
N VAL A 275 19.62 12.14 -11.12
CA VAL A 275 19.06 11.96 -12.47
C VAL A 275 19.31 13.25 -13.23
N ALA A 276 20.00 13.14 -14.37
CA ALA A 276 20.27 14.27 -15.26
C ALA A 276 18.95 14.94 -15.68
N LYS A 277 18.85 16.25 -15.43
CA LYS A 277 17.74 17.09 -15.91
C LYS A 277 17.65 16.97 -17.45
N ARG A 278 16.69 16.22 -17.95
CA ARG A 278 16.23 16.37 -19.33
C ARG A 278 15.24 17.53 -19.37
N ALA A 279 15.55 18.53 -20.21
CA ALA A 279 14.71 19.69 -20.44
C ALA A 279 13.27 19.25 -20.77
N ALA A 280 12.31 19.81 -20.05
CA ALA A 280 10.90 19.64 -20.32
C ALA A 280 10.58 20.21 -21.71
N ALA A 281 10.42 19.34 -22.69
CA ALA A 281 9.73 19.70 -23.92
C ALA A 281 8.25 19.81 -23.60
N ALA A 282 7.70 21.01 -23.73
CA ALA A 282 6.32 21.33 -23.49
C ALA A 282 5.41 20.46 -24.37
N ALA A 283 4.80 19.44 -23.77
CA ALA A 283 3.70 18.71 -24.38
C ALA A 283 2.40 19.46 -24.08
N GLN A 284 1.86 20.16 -25.07
CA GLN A 284 0.51 20.71 -25.03
C GLN A 284 -0.50 19.57 -24.88
N PRO A 285 -1.51 19.68 -24.00
CA PRO A 285 -2.56 18.67 -23.90
C PRO A 285 -3.46 18.75 -25.13
N ALA A 286 -3.44 17.74 -25.97
CA ALA A 286 -4.45 17.57 -27.04
C ALA A 286 -5.78 17.18 -26.41
N VAL A 287 -6.62 18.17 -26.15
CA VAL A 287 -8.04 17.99 -25.83
C VAL A 287 -8.76 17.48 -27.08
N ARG A 288 -8.90 16.16 -27.18
CA ARG A 288 -9.82 15.56 -28.16
C ARG A 288 -11.25 15.65 -27.63
N ALA A 289 -11.98 16.66 -28.11
CA ALA A 289 -13.43 16.74 -27.95
C ALA A 289 -14.08 15.48 -28.55
N ARG A 290 -14.62 14.59 -27.73
CA ARG A 290 -15.53 13.53 -28.16
C ARG A 290 -16.87 14.18 -28.46
N LYS A 291 -17.24 14.26 -29.74
CA LYS A 291 -18.61 14.58 -30.19
C LYS A 291 -19.58 13.57 -29.56
N ALA A 292 -20.52 14.08 -28.79
CA ALA A 292 -21.68 13.33 -28.32
C ALA A 292 -22.51 12.87 -29.54
N ALA A 293 -22.56 11.55 -29.73
CA ALA A 293 -23.50 10.98 -30.69
C ALA A 293 -24.90 11.04 -30.07
N ALA A 294 -25.81 11.81 -30.72
CA ALA A 294 -27.17 11.91 -30.33
C ALA A 294 -27.86 10.55 -30.43
N LEU A 295 -28.42 10.09 -29.33
CA LEU A 295 -29.29 8.93 -29.26
C LEU A 295 -30.63 9.29 -29.94
N ARG A 296 -30.94 8.61 -31.05
CA ARG A 296 -32.27 8.64 -31.68
C ARG A 296 -33.27 7.90 -30.78
N PRO A 297 -34.51 8.41 -30.59
CA PRO A 297 -35.52 7.71 -29.82
C PRO A 297 -35.97 6.44 -30.54
N ALA A 298 -36.03 5.34 -29.84
CA ALA A 298 -36.58 4.08 -30.33
C ALA A 298 -38.10 4.22 -30.51
N LYS A 299 -38.57 3.82 -31.69
CA LYS A 299 -40.00 3.74 -32.02
C LYS A 299 -40.70 2.71 -31.15
N THR A 300 -41.69 3.17 -30.40
CA THR A 300 -42.71 2.32 -29.77
C THR A 300 -43.58 1.71 -30.86
N GLY A 301 -43.61 0.39 -30.91
CA GLY A 301 -44.54 -0.33 -31.78
C GLY A 301 -44.29 -1.82 -31.77
N LEU A 302 -45.24 -2.58 -31.34
CA LEU A 302 -45.41 -4.06 -31.31
C LEU A 302 -45.08 -4.75 -29.98
N LEU A 303 -46.00 -4.70 -29.07
CA LEU A 303 -46.31 -5.80 -28.12
C LEU A 303 -47.74 -5.65 -27.61
N GLN A 304 -48.70 -5.60 -28.54
CA GLN A 304 -50.08 -6.00 -28.31
C GLN A 304 -50.34 -7.24 -29.17
N ASN A 305 -50.26 -8.41 -28.53
CA ASN A 305 -50.86 -9.69 -28.94
C ASN A 305 -50.07 -10.83 -28.33
N LEU A 306 -50.31 -11.10 -27.05
CA LEU A 306 -50.01 -12.40 -26.43
C LEU A 306 -50.58 -12.50 -25.00
N PHE A 307 -51.83 -12.07 -24.80
CA PHE A 307 -52.69 -12.57 -23.72
C PHE A 307 -54.15 -12.57 -24.20
N GLY A 308 -54.52 -13.67 -24.83
CA GLY A 308 -55.88 -13.97 -25.16
C GLY A 308 -56.13 -15.47 -25.02
N ARG A 309 -56.98 -15.79 -24.02
CA ARG A 309 -57.78 -17.02 -23.87
C ARG A 309 -57.04 -18.30 -23.46
N ASN A 310 -57.33 -18.84 -22.27
CA ASN A 310 -58.47 -19.77 -22.14
C ASN A 310 -58.90 -19.97 -20.68
N LYS A 311 -60.20 -19.79 -20.48
CA LYS A 311 -60.94 -20.40 -19.40
C LYS A 311 -61.21 -21.86 -19.73
N LYS A 312 -60.91 -22.77 -18.85
CA LYS A 312 -61.81 -23.77 -18.28
C LYS A 312 -61.15 -24.43 -17.07
#